data_e21523dc23cca0091dc25ad0bc81ce59
#
_entry.id   e21523dc23cca0091dc25ad0bc81ce59
#
_cell.length_a   1.000
_cell.length_b   1.000
_cell.length_c   1.000
_cell.angle_alpha   90.00
_cell.angle_beta   90.00
_cell.angle_gamma   90.00
#
_symmetry.space_group_name_H-M   'P 1'
#
loop_
_entity.id
_entity.type
_entity.pdbx_description
1 polymer ?
#
loop_
_entity_poly.entity_id
_entity_poly.type
_entity_poly.pdbx_seq_one_letter_code
_entity_poly.pdbx_strand_id
1 'polypeptide(L)' 'MARPGIRELVGRAMIDRDFLADLVREPALMLADFDLSSEERSAIMQAVGKTGGTTERQRARALQGVLMKRWAT' A
#
# COMPACT_ATOMS: atom_id res chain seq x y z
N MET A 1 5.71 4.75 -21.46
CA MET A 1 4.41 4.67 -20.79
C MET A 1 4.52 5.19 -19.37
N ALA A 2 3.53 5.95 -18.95
CA ALA A 2 3.51 6.47 -17.60
C ALA A 2 3.25 5.34 -16.60
N ARG A 3 3.88 5.43 -15.45
CA ARG A 3 3.63 4.48 -14.38
C ARG A 3 2.27 4.79 -13.74
N PRO A 4 1.58 3.78 -13.21
CA PRO A 4 0.32 4.02 -12.53
C PRO A 4 0.52 4.85 -11.25
N GLY A 5 -0.48 5.65 -10.91
CA GLY A 5 -0.42 6.51 -9.74
C GLY A 5 -1.08 5.90 -8.51
N ILE A 6 -1.30 6.75 -7.51
CA ILE A 6 -1.83 6.31 -6.21
C ILE A 6 -3.20 5.65 -6.32
N ARG A 7 -4.05 6.13 -7.20
CA ARG A 7 -5.39 5.55 -7.35
C ARG A 7 -5.35 4.10 -7.80
N GLU A 8 -4.45 3.80 -8.74
CA GLU A 8 -4.31 2.43 -9.22
C GLU A 8 -3.68 1.54 -8.15
N LEU A 9 -2.74 2.07 -7.40
CA LEU A 9 -2.15 1.33 -6.30
C LEU A 9 -3.21 0.95 -5.27
N VAL A 10 -4.01 1.92 -4.85
CA VAL A 10 -5.06 1.68 -3.86
C VAL A 10 -6.11 0.73 -4.40
N GLY A 11 -6.53 0.93 -5.64
CA GLY A 11 -7.50 0.04 -6.28
C GLY A 11 -7.00 -1.40 -6.34
N ARG A 12 -5.74 -1.58 -6.70
CA ARG A 12 -5.15 -2.91 -6.75
C ARG A 12 -5.06 -3.54 -5.37
N ALA A 13 -4.72 -2.77 -4.36
CA ALA A 13 -4.66 -3.25 -2.99
C ALA A 13 -6.01 -3.72 -2.47
N MET A 14 -7.10 -3.19 -3.02
CA MET A 14 -8.45 -3.59 -2.62
C MET A 14 -8.86 -4.94 -3.21
N ILE A 15 -8.38 -5.29 -4.39
CA ILE A 15 -8.83 -6.47 -5.10
C ILE A 15 -7.79 -7.58 -5.21
N ASP A 16 -6.53 -7.28 -4.96
CA ASP A 16 -5.43 -8.23 -5.13
C ASP A 16 -4.73 -8.46 -3.80
N ARG A 17 -5.03 -9.58 -3.16
CA ARG A 17 -4.46 -9.92 -1.86
C ARG A 17 -2.96 -10.16 -1.92
N ASP A 18 -2.49 -10.74 -3.02
CA ASP A 18 -1.07 -11.02 -3.17
C ASP A 18 -0.28 -9.72 -3.29
N PHE A 19 -0.82 -8.77 -4.04
CA PHE A 19 -0.20 -7.45 -4.14
C PHE A 19 -0.14 -6.77 -2.77
N LEU A 20 -1.22 -6.84 -2.01
CA LEU A 20 -1.29 -6.24 -0.69
C LEU A 20 -0.28 -6.88 0.26
N ALA A 21 -0.14 -8.20 0.22
CA ALA A 21 0.83 -8.92 1.03
C ALA A 21 2.26 -8.52 0.67
N ASP A 22 2.55 -8.41 -0.62
CA ASP A 22 3.87 -7.98 -1.09
C ASP A 22 4.16 -6.55 -0.66
N LEU A 23 3.15 -5.70 -0.66
CA LEU A 23 3.29 -4.31 -0.24
C LEU A 23 3.68 -4.22 1.24
N VAL A 24 3.14 -5.12 2.05
CA VAL A 24 3.51 -5.19 3.48
C VAL A 24 4.93 -5.71 3.65
N ARG A 25 5.32 -6.72 2.88
CA ARG A 25 6.64 -7.34 3.02
C ARG A 25 7.77 -6.49 2.44
N GLU A 26 7.55 -5.93 1.26
CA GLU A 26 8.59 -5.20 0.54
C GLU A 26 8.02 -3.89 -0.04
N PRO A 27 7.67 -2.95 0.85
CA PRO A 27 7.00 -1.73 0.40
C PRO A 27 7.83 -0.91 -0.57
N ALA A 28 9.13 -0.74 -0.30
CA ALA A 28 9.97 0.08 -1.17
C ALA A 28 10.04 -0.49 -2.58
N LEU A 29 10.15 -1.81 -2.69
CA LEU A 29 10.22 -2.48 -3.98
C LEU A 29 8.91 -2.34 -4.75
N MET A 30 7.80 -2.53 -4.07
CA MET A 30 6.48 -2.44 -4.69
C MET A 30 6.15 -1.02 -5.12
N LEU A 31 6.52 -0.04 -4.31
CA LEU A 31 6.26 1.37 -4.63
C LEU A 31 7.10 1.88 -5.79
N ALA A 32 8.21 1.23 -6.09
CA ALA A 32 9.08 1.62 -7.19
C ALA A 32 8.38 1.54 -8.55
N ASP A 33 7.36 0.69 -8.67
CA ASP A 33 6.62 0.51 -9.91
C ASP A 33 5.51 1.55 -10.10
N PHE A 34 5.34 2.45 -9.14
CA PHE A 34 4.27 3.44 -9.18
C PHE A 34 4.83 4.85 -9.21
N ASP A 35 4.08 5.75 -9.83
CA ASP A 35 4.42 7.17 -9.88
C ASP A 35 3.72 7.88 -8.72
N LEU A 36 4.43 7.98 -7.61
CA LEU A 36 3.90 8.55 -6.38
C LEU A 36 4.64 9.81 -6.00
N SER A 37 3.92 10.77 -5.43
CA SER A 37 4.56 11.94 -4.85
C SER A 37 5.36 11.53 -3.61
N SER A 38 6.25 12.42 -3.15
CA SER A 38 7.02 12.17 -1.93
C SER A 38 6.10 11.94 -0.73
N GLU A 39 5.02 12.72 -0.65
CA GLU A 39 4.05 12.58 0.43
C GLU A 39 3.32 11.26 0.39
N GLU A 40 2.89 10.84 -0.80
CA GLU A 40 2.18 9.59 -0.97
C GLU A 40 3.07 8.40 -0.58
N ARG A 41 4.29 8.41 -1.09
CA ARG A 41 5.25 7.36 -0.76
C ARG A 41 5.53 7.31 0.74
N SER A 42 5.80 8.46 1.33
CA SER A 42 6.09 8.56 2.75
C SER A 42 4.91 8.08 3.60
N ALA A 43 3.70 8.47 3.21
CA ALA A 43 2.50 8.06 3.94
C ALA A 43 2.31 6.54 3.91
N ILE A 44 2.55 5.91 2.76
CA ILE A 44 2.42 4.46 2.64
C ILE A 44 3.51 3.76 3.45
N MET A 45 4.75 4.24 3.36
CA MET A 45 5.85 3.66 4.13
C MET A 45 5.58 3.74 5.64
N GLN A 46 5.06 4.88 6.11
CA GLN A 46 4.70 5.03 7.51
C GLN A 46 3.55 4.11 7.90
N ALA A 47 2.56 3.98 7.03
CA ALA A 47 1.42 3.10 7.28
C ALA A 47 1.88 1.65 7.42
N VAL A 48 2.77 1.20 6.52
CA VAL A 48 3.32 -0.15 6.60
C VAL A 48 4.07 -0.35 7.91
N GLY A 49 4.87 0.63 8.30
CA GLY A 49 5.63 0.56 9.54
C GLY A 49 4.78 0.56 10.80
N LYS A 50 3.58 1.14 10.72
CA LYS A 50 2.66 1.22 11.86
C LYS A 50 1.67 0.07 11.90
N THR A 51 1.61 -0.79 10.89
CA THR A 51 0.68 -1.90 10.91
C THR A 51 1.01 -2.83 12.07
N GLY A 52 0.05 -3.03 12.95
CA GLY A 52 0.19 -3.95 14.05
C GLY A 52 -0.26 -5.34 13.64
N GLY A 53 0.15 -6.31 14.40
CA GLY A 53 -0.25 -7.68 14.15
C GLY A 53 0.94 -8.60 14.01
N THR A 54 0.72 -9.87 14.34
CA THR A 54 1.76 -10.88 14.34
C THR A 54 1.85 -11.61 13.01
N THR A 55 0.80 -11.56 12.18
CA THR A 55 0.77 -12.25 10.91
C THR A 55 0.76 -11.26 9.75
N GLU A 56 1.27 -11.71 8.62
CA GLU A 56 1.26 -10.92 7.39
C GLU A 56 -0.18 -10.55 6.98
N ARG A 57 -1.11 -11.48 7.19
CA ARG A 57 -2.52 -11.24 6.87
C ARG A 57 -3.11 -10.11 7.71
N GLN A 58 -2.81 -10.08 8.99
CA GLN A 58 -3.28 -9.02 9.87
C GLN A 58 -2.69 -7.67 9.49
N ARG A 59 -1.41 -7.65 9.16
CA ARG A 59 -0.73 -6.43 8.73
C ARG A 59 -1.29 -5.95 7.41
N ALA A 60 -1.54 -6.86 6.48
CA ALA A 60 -2.10 -6.52 5.17
C ALA A 60 -3.49 -5.91 5.32
N ARG A 61 -4.32 -6.48 6.18
CA ARG A 61 -5.66 -5.96 6.44
C ARG A 61 -5.61 -4.57 7.06
N ALA A 62 -4.70 -4.36 8.00
CA ALA A 62 -4.53 -3.06 8.63
C ALA A 62 -4.10 -2.01 7.61
N LEU A 63 -3.16 -2.37 6.74
CA LEU A 63 -2.71 -1.47 5.68
C LEU A 63 -3.84 -1.15 4.72
N GLN A 64 -4.63 -2.14 4.33
CA GLN A 64 -5.77 -1.94 3.45
C GLN A 64 -6.75 -0.91 4.04
N GLY A 65 -7.01 -1.00 5.33
CA GLY A 65 -7.88 -0.04 6.02
C GLY A 65 -7.33 1.38 5.96
N VAL A 66 -6.03 1.54 6.14
CA VAL A 66 -5.40 2.86 6.08
C VAL A 66 -5.49 3.43 4.67
N LEU A 67 -5.19 2.61 3.66
CA LEU A 67 -5.26 3.05 2.27
C LEU A 67 -6.68 3.46 1.88
N MET A 68 -7.66 2.67 2.29
CA MET A 68 -9.05 2.94 2.01
C MET A 68 -9.48 4.26 2.67
N LYS A 69 -9.12 4.46 3.91
CA LYS A 69 -9.50 5.64 4.66
C LYS A 69 -8.89 6.91 4.07
N ARG A 70 -7.68 6.83 3.57
CA ARG A 70 -6.96 8.01 3.10
C ARG A 70 -7.25 8.34 1.63
N TRP A 71 -7.39 7.35 0.77
CA TRP A 71 -7.46 7.60 -0.67
C TRP A 71 -8.68 7.03 -1.39
N ALA A 72 -9.49 6.21 -0.76
CA ALA A 72 -10.60 5.54 -1.44
C ALA A 72 -11.97 6.10 -1.08
N THR A 73 -12.01 7.29 -0.55
CA THR A 73 -13.28 7.95 -0.21
C THR A 73 -13.83 8.77 -1.36
#